data_222d3e5c3b7b544fb1ee992171c17e0b
#
_entry.id   222d3e5c3b7b544fb1ee992171c17e0b
#
_cell.length_a   1.000
_cell.length_b   1.000
_cell.length_c   1.000
_cell.angle_alpha   90.00
_cell.angle_beta   90.00
_cell.angle_gamma   90.00
#
_symmetry.space_group_name_H-M   'P 1'
#
loop_
_entity.id
_entity.type
_entity.pdbx_description
1 polymer ?
#
loop_
_entity_poly.entity_id
_entity_poly.type
_entity_poly.pdbx_seq_one_letter_code
_entity_poly.pdbx_strand_id
1 'polypeptide(L)'
;MKITEHIQSLAAEGGLLADAAEAAGTGASVPTCPGWQVRDLLRHTAMVHTWAAAFVTEGHTAYVPDAGEPDLDGAALLDRFRTGHRLLVEALERAPEDLECWAFFPAPSPLAFWARRQAHETTIHRVDAESARGGPLSPVSSAHAVDGIDELLRGFHARPKSRVRTDAPRTLRVRATDTDAVWTVRLSTEPPATVREDGPAELPPVDCELSATAQELYLALWNRLPLTALTVTGDPGLARLWRENSSVTWS
;
A
#
# COMPACT_ATOMS: atom_id res chain seq x y z
N MET A 1 11.33 -8.02 3.40
CA MET A 1 11.80 -7.16 4.52
C MET A 1 11.55 -7.87 5.86
N LYS A 2 12.29 -7.50 6.94
CA LYS A 2 12.07 -8.00 8.30
C LYS A 2 10.98 -7.17 9.00
N ILE A 3 10.36 -7.72 10.04
CA ILE A 3 9.35 -7.00 10.85
C ILE A 3 9.89 -5.66 11.36
N THR A 4 11.12 -5.65 11.89
CA THR A 4 11.76 -4.43 12.40
C THR A 4 11.97 -3.37 11.33
N GLU A 5 12.27 -3.77 10.08
CA GLU A 5 12.42 -2.84 8.95
C GLU A 5 11.08 -2.21 8.55
N HIS A 6 9.99 -2.99 8.62
CA HIS A 6 8.64 -2.45 8.40
C HIS A 6 8.23 -1.47 9.49
N ILE A 7 8.51 -1.77 10.76
CA ILE A 7 8.20 -0.85 11.88
C ILE A 7 9.01 0.46 11.75
N GLN A 8 10.29 0.37 11.38
CA GLN A 8 11.12 1.56 11.12
C GLN A 8 10.58 2.39 9.94
N SER A 9 10.15 1.74 8.86
CA SER A 9 9.52 2.41 7.73
C SER A 9 8.21 3.09 8.17
N LEU A 10 7.34 2.39 8.92
CA LEU A 10 6.11 2.95 9.45
C LEU A 10 6.38 4.22 10.28
N ALA A 11 7.36 4.17 11.18
CA ALA A 11 7.71 5.31 12.02
C ALA A 11 8.17 6.54 11.21
N ALA A 12 9.03 6.31 10.21
CA ALA A 12 9.53 7.38 9.34
C ALA A 12 8.42 7.96 8.43
N GLU A 13 7.65 7.09 7.80
CA GLU A 13 6.59 7.48 6.85
C GLU A 13 5.45 8.25 7.53
N GLY A 14 5.09 7.89 8.77
CA GLY A 14 4.08 8.62 9.53
C GLY A 14 4.52 10.02 9.93
N GLY A 15 5.82 10.21 10.23
CA GLY A 15 6.40 11.54 10.43
C GLY A 15 6.29 12.40 9.19
N LEU A 16 6.72 11.87 8.04
CA LEU A 16 6.66 12.58 6.74
C LEU A 16 5.21 12.89 6.34
N LEU A 17 4.26 11.98 6.62
CA LEU A 17 2.83 12.21 6.37
C LEU A 17 2.32 13.39 7.20
N ALA A 18 2.64 13.41 8.50
CA ALA A 18 2.23 14.50 9.38
C ALA A 18 2.78 15.85 8.93
N ASP A 19 4.05 15.90 8.57
CA ASP A 19 4.72 17.13 8.11
C ASP A 19 4.15 17.63 6.78
N ALA A 20 3.89 16.72 5.84
CA ALA A 20 3.27 17.05 4.56
C ALA A 20 1.82 17.55 4.74
N ALA A 21 1.04 16.91 5.59
CA ALA A 21 -0.33 17.30 5.90
C ALA A 21 -0.40 18.66 6.60
N GLU A 22 0.51 18.93 7.54
CA GLU A 22 0.61 20.25 8.22
C GLU A 22 0.97 21.34 7.23
N ALA A 23 1.95 21.09 6.34
CA ALA A 23 2.37 22.05 5.33
C ALA A 23 1.30 22.31 4.26
N ALA A 24 0.52 21.31 3.88
CA ALA A 24 -0.59 21.45 2.92
C ALA A 24 -1.80 22.17 3.54
N GLY A 25 -2.04 21.96 4.84
CA GLY A 25 -3.25 22.37 5.54
C GLY A 25 -4.42 21.44 5.30
N THR A 26 -5.27 21.24 6.31
CA THR A 26 -6.35 20.22 6.31
C THR A 26 -7.43 20.43 5.23
N GLY A 27 -7.56 21.64 4.70
CA GLY A 27 -8.51 21.96 3.61
C GLY A 27 -7.98 21.73 2.20
N ALA A 28 -6.70 21.40 2.02
CA ALA A 28 -6.12 21.17 0.70
C ALA A 28 -6.69 19.88 0.07
N SER A 29 -7.00 19.92 -1.23
CA SER A 29 -7.43 18.76 -1.99
C SER A 29 -6.29 17.75 -2.16
N VAL A 30 -6.59 16.46 -2.15
CA VAL A 30 -5.64 15.36 -2.36
C VAL A 30 -5.75 14.87 -3.82
N PRO A 31 -4.84 15.26 -4.74
CA PRO A 31 -4.96 14.94 -6.17
C PRO A 31 -5.01 13.44 -6.48
N THR A 32 -4.35 12.63 -5.66
CA THR A 32 -4.27 11.17 -5.79
C THR A 32 -5.47 10.43 -5.20
N CYS A 33 -6.32 11.11 -4.43
CA CYS A 33 -7.56 10.59 -3.85
C CYS A 33 -8.73 11.52 -4.22
N PRO A 34 -9.32 11.43 -5.43
CA PRO A 34 -10.37 12.32 -5.88
C PRO A 34 -11.54 12.42 -4.90
N GLY A 35 -11.91 13.64 -4.56
CA GLY A 35 -12.96 13.95 -3.58
C GLY A 35 -12.47 14.08 -2.14
N TRP A 36 -11.23 13.74 -1.84
CA TRP A 36 -10.65 13.91 -0.51
C TRP A 36 -9.94 15.24 -0.33
N GLN A 37 -10.01 15.74 0.89
CA GLN A 37 -9.13 16.77 1.43
C GLN A 37 -8.13 16.14 2.41
N VAL A 38 -7.08 16.86 2.78
CA VAL A 38 -6.09 16.39 3.77
C VAL A 38 -6.75 16.02 5.10
N ARG A 39 -7.86 16.69 5.49
CA ARG A 39 -8.62 16.28 6.69
C ARG A 39 -9.20 14.86 6.57
N ASP A 40 -9.68 14.47 5.40
CA ASP A 40 -10.27 13.14 5.18
C ASP A 40 -9.17 12.08 5.21
N LEU A 41 -8.01 12.38 4.61
CA LEU A 41 -6.83 11.54 4.67
C LEU A 41 -6.35 11.31 6.11
N LEU A 42 -6.25 12.38 6.92
CA LEU A 42 -5.82 12.28 8.32
C LEU A 42 -6.84 11.53 9.19
N ARG A 43 -8.16 11.75 8.99
CA ARG A 43 -9.24 11.03 9.68
C ARG A 43 -9.15 9.54 9.40
N HIS A 44 -9.06 9.19 8.12
CA HIS A 44 -8.90 7.81 7.68
C HIS A 44 -7.67 7.15 8.29
N THR A 45 -6.49 7.74 8.14
CA THR A 45 -5.25 7.13 8.64
C THR A 45 -5.20 7.07 10.18
N ALA A 46 -5.74 8.07 10.88
CA ALA A 46 -5.85 8.02 12.34
C ALA A 46 -6.79 6.89 12.82
N MET A 47 -7.89 6.66 12.12
CA MET A 47 -8.80 5.55 12.37
C MET A 47 -8.08 4.21 12.12
N VAL A 48 -7.44 4.04 10.93
CA VAL A 48 -6.74 2.80 10.56
C VAL A 48 -5.62 2.47 11.54
N HIS A 49 -4.81 3.45 11.97
CA HIS A 49 -3.74 3.22 12.95
C HIS A 49 -4.29 2.78 14.32
N THR A 50 -5.39 3.40 14.77
CA THR A 50 -6.03 3.02 16.03
C THR A 50 -6.61 1.61 15.96
N TRP A 51 -7.27 1.29 14.85
CA TRP A 51 -7.85 -0.02 14.59
C TRP A 51 -6.78 -1.12 14.53
N ALA A 52 -5.68 -0.89 13.80
CA ALA A 52 -4.56 -1.82 13.74
C ALA A 52 -3.89 -2.03 15.11
N ALA A 53 -3.69 -0.95 15.88
CA ALA A 53 -3.12 -1.03 17.21
C ALA A 53 -3.97 -1.89 18.16
N ALA A 54 -5.31 -1.82 18.07
CA ALA A 54 -6.20 -2.63 18.88
C ALA A 54 -6.02 -4.15 18.63
N PHE A 55 -5.87 -4.59 17.36
CA PHE A 55 -5.56 -6.00 17.07
C PHE A 55 -4.26 -6.47 17.71
N VAL A 56 -3.24 -5.62 17.69
CA VAL A 56 -1.92 -5.95 18.23
C VAL A 56 -1.92 -5.95 19.76
N THR A 57 -2.60 -4.99 20.41
CA THR A 57 -2.56 -4.84 21.86
C THR A 57 -3.60 -5.67 22.61
N GLU A 58 -4.76 -5.92 21.99
CA GLU A 58 -5.88 -6.63 22.60
C GLU A 58 -5.96 -8.10 22.16
N GLY A 59 -5.19 -8.49 21.11
CA GLY A 59 -5.13 -9.88 20.64
C GLY A 59 -6.44 -10.38 20.05
N HIS A 60 -7.23 -9.52 19.40
CA HIS A 60 -8.48 -9.94 18.76
C HIS A 60 -8.22 -10.97 17.65
N THR A 61 -8.70 -12.19 17.82
CA THR A 61 -8.52 -13.29 16.87
C THR A 61 -9.56 -13.35 15.75
N ALA A 62 -10.59 -12.51 15.80
CA ALA A 62 -11.62 -12.34 14.78
C ALA A 62 -11.71 -10.87 14.36
N TYR A 63 -12.33 -10.62 13.19
CA TYR A 63 -12.57 -9.26 12.72
C TYR A 63 -13.39 -8.45 13.75
N VAL A 64 -12.89 -7.28 14.07
CA VAL A 64 -13.57 -6.25 14.86
C VAL A 64 -13.70 -5.00 13.99
N PRO A 65 -14.91 -4.43 13.83
CA PRO A 65 -15.07 -3.17 13.11
C PRO A 65 -14.26 -2.04 13.73
N ASP A 66 -13.81 -1.09 12.90
CA ASP A 66 -13.22 0.15 13.40
C ASP A 66 -14.24 1.01 14.15
N ALA A 67 -13.75 1.95 14.95
CA ALA A 67 -14.58 2.85 15.74
C ALA A 67 -15.12 4.06 14.95
N GLY A 68 -14.88 4.10 13.63
CA GLY A 68 -15.17 5.22 12.76
C GLY A 68 -14.12 6.33 12.79
N GLU A 69 -14.21 7.19 11.81
CA GLU A 69 -13.28 8.31 11.68
C GLU A 69 -13.55 9.38 12.75
N PRO A 70 -12.49 10.01 13.31
CA PRO A 70 -12.69 11.06 14.31
C PRO A 70 -13.30 12.31 13.69
N ASP A 71 -14.32 12.88 14.32
CA ASP A 71 -14.88 14.18 13.92
C ASP A 71 -14.02 15.32 14.47
N LEU A 72 -12.80 15.47 13.90
CA LEU A 72 -11.81 16.48 14.25
C LEU A 72 -11.33 17.20 12.99
N ASP A 73 -10.75 18.40 13.14
CA ASP A 73 -10.10 19.15 12.06
C ASP A 73 -8.90 19.96 12.60
N GLY A 74 -8.11 20.53 11.69
CA GLY A 74 -6.97 21.41 12.01
C GLY A 74 -5.94 20.75 12.93
N ALA A 75 -5.40 21.52 13.87
CA ALA A 75 -4.36 21.05 14.79
C ALA A 75 -4.79 19.86 15.64
N ALA A 76 -6.03 19.83 16.11
CA ALA A 76 -6.55 18.72 16.93
C ALA A 76 -6.56 17.39 16.16
N LEU A 77 -6.88 17.42 14.86
CA LEU A 77 -6.84 16.24 14.00
C LEU A 77 -5.40 15.77 13.77
N LEU A 78 -4.48 16.69 13.52
CA LEU A 78 -3.07 16.39 13.33
C LEU A 78 -2.45 15.77 14.60
N ASP A 79 -2.76 16.30 15.78
CA ASP A 79 -2.33 15.75 17.06
C ASP A 79 -2.92 14.36 17.32
N ARG A 80 -4.19 14.14 16.93
CA ARG A 80 -4.84 12.83 16.99
C ARG A 80 -4.13 11.81 16.12
N PHE A 81 -3.79 12.19 14.87
CA PHE A 81 -3.03 11.34 13.96
C PHE A 81 -1.64 11.00 14.54
N ARG A 82 -0.85 12.01 14.93
CA ARG A 82 0.49 11.83 15.52
C ARG A 82 0.46 10.89 16.74
N THR A 83 -0.54 11.04 17.59
CA THR A 83 -0.72 10.19 18.77
C THR A 83 -1.05 8.76 18.37
N GLY A 84 -2.01 8.54 17.48
CA GLY A 84 -2.39 7.21 17.01
C GLY A 84 -1.24 6.48 16.29
N HIS A 85 -0.51 7.19 15.45
CA HIS A 85 0.68 6.67 14.79
C HIS A 85 1.75 6.22 15.78
N ARG A 86 2.11 7.07 16.75
CA ARG A 86 3.10 6.71 17.80
C ARG A 86 2.66 5.48 18.58
N LEU A 87 1.39 5.41 19.01
CA LEU A 87 0.86 4.27 19.76
C LEU A 87 0.88 2.97 18.92
N LEU A 88 0.61 3.04 17.61
CA LEU A 88 0.73 1.88 16.73
C LEU A 88 2.17 1.39 16.62
N VAL A 89 3.13 2.29 16.40
CA VAL A 89 4.56 1.95 16.36
C VAL A 89 4.99 1.27 17.68
N GLU A 90 4.66 1.87 18.81
CA GLU A 90 4.96 1.30 20.13
C GLU A 90 4.30 -0.07 20.38
N ALA A 91 3.07 -0.25 19.90
CA ALA A 91 2.36 -1.53 20.00
C ALA A 91 3.09 -2.63 19.21
N LEU A 92 3.49 -2.33 17.97
CA LEU A 92 4.21 -3.29 17.12
C LEU A 92 5.62 -3.60 17.66
N GLU A 93 6.33 -2.61 18.22
CA GLU A 93 7.65 -2.81 18.82
C GLU A 93 7.63 -3.68 20.06
N ARG A 94 6.55 -3.61 20.83
CA ARG A 94 6.38 -4.36 22.11
C ARG A 94 5.66 -5.68 21.94
N ALA A 95 5.06 -5.94 20.78
CA ALA A 95 4.30 -7.14 20.54
C ALA A 95 5.20 -8.39 20.64
N PRO A 96 4.74 -9.47 21.28
CA PRO A 96 5.49 -10.71 21.34
C PRO A 96 5.57 -11.37 19.95
N GLU A 97 6.64 -12.13 19.71
CA GLU A 97 6.84 -12.79 18.41
C GLU A 97 5.75 -13.83 18.08
N ASP A 98 5.16 -14.42 19.11
CA ASP A 98 4.06 -15.38 19.05
C ASP A 98 2.67 -14.74 19.16
N LEU A 99 2.56 -13.43 18.91
CA LEU A 99 1.27 -12.73 18.88
C LEU A 99 0.25 -13.48 18.03
N GLU A 100 -0.88 -13.79 18.62
CA GLU A 100 -2.05 -14.30 17.91
C GLU A 100 -3.12 -13.21 17.81
N CYS A 101 -3.40 -12.77 16.60
CA CYS A 101 -4.51 -11.87 16.30
C CYS A 101 -4.98 -12.05 14.85
N TRP A 102 -6.11 -11.47 14.54
CA TRP A 102 -6.69 -11.53 13.20
C TRP A 102 -5.82 -10.82 12.16
N ALA A 103 -5.78 -11.39 10.95
CA ALA A 103 -5.18 -10.82 9.75
C ALA A 103 -6.08 -11.14 8.54
N PHE A 104 -6.19 -10.25 7.56
CA PHE A 104 -7.15 -10.43 6.46
C PHE A 104 -6.55 -11.06 5.20
N PHE A 105 -5.26 -11.40 5.18
CA PHE A 105 -4.64 -12.32 4.24
C PHE A 105 -3.41 -13.01 4.85
N PRO A 106 -2.94 -14.13 4.26
CA PRO A 106 -1.85 -14.92 4.81
C PRO A 106 -0.55 -14.12 4.93
N ALA A 107 0.15 -14.31 6.04
CA ALA A 107 1.47 -13.78 6.33
C ALA A 107 2.24 -14.78 7.20
N PRO A 108 3.57 -14.66 7.36
CA PRO A 108 4.36 -15.54 8.24
C PRO A 108 3.89 -15.54 9.70
N SER A 109 3.41 -14.40 10.20
CA SER A 109 2.76 -14.27 11.51
C SER A 109 1.80 -13.05 11.48
N PRO A 110 0.85 -12.96 12.42
CA PRO A 110 0.01 -11.76 12.58
C PRO A 110 0.84 -10.48 12.79
N LEU A 111 1.91 -10.55 13.56
CA LEU A 111 2.81 -9.40 13.76
C LEU A 111 3.48 -8.98 12.44
N ALA A 112 3.95 -9.94 11.63
CA ALA A 112 4.52 -9.65 10.32
C ALA A 112 3.49 -9.03 9.38
N PHE A 113 2.23 -9.50 9.43
CA PHE A 113 1.13 -8.93 8.67
C PHE A 113 0.89 -7.46 9.04
N TRP A 114 0.67 -7.17 10.33
CA TRP A 114 0.33 -5.81 10.76
C TRP A 114 1.47 -4.82 10.57
N ALA A 115 2.71 -5.22 10.85
CA ALA A 115 3.88 -4.37 10.62
C ALA A 115 4.03 -4.00 9.12
N ARG A 116 3.93 -5.00 8.24
CA ARG A 116 4.00 -4.81 6.78
C ARG A 116 2.85 -3.95 6.27
N ARG A 117 1.61 -4.33 6.62
CA ARG A 117 0.42 -3.64 6.12
C ARG A 117 0.41 -2.16 6.52
N GLN A 118 0.72 -1.86 7.78
CA GLN A 118 0.70 -0.49 8.26
C GLN A 118 1.86 0.35 7.72
N ALA A 119 3.02 -0.25 7.45
CA ALA A 119 4.11 0.42 6.75
C ALA A 119 3.67 0.85 5.33
N HIS A 120 3.08 -0.05 4.54
CA HIS A 120 2.63 0.27 3.18
C HIS A 120 1.43 1.20 3.15
N GLU A 121 0.46 1.03 4.06
CA GLU A 121 -0.68 1.94 4.22
C GLU A 121 -0.20 3.37 4.45
N THR A 122 0.69 3.54 5.43
CA THR A 122 1.21 4.85 5.80
C THR A 122 2.08 5.45 4.69
N THR A 123 2.87 4.64 3.98
CA THR A 123 3.68 5.12 2.84
C THR A 123 2.80 5.65 1.72
N ILE A 124 1.76 4.93 1.33
CA ILE A 124 0.85 5.37 0.26
C ILE A 124 0.12 6.66 0.66
N HIS A 125 -0.35 6.75 1.89
CA HIS A 125 -1.02 7.95 2.38
C HIS A 125 -0.06 9.12 2.66
N ARG A 126 1.23 8.87 2.92
CA ARG A 126 2.27 9.91 2.91
C ARG A 126 2.40 10.52 1.50
N VAL A 127 2.43 9.68 0.47
CA VAL A 127 2.45 10.15 -0.93
C VAL A 127 1.20 10.99 -1.24
N ASP A 128 0.04 10.60 -0.74
CA ASP A 128 -1.20 11.35 -0.88
C ASP A 128 -1.10 12.73 -0.21
N ALA A 129 -0.57 12.81 1.00
CA ALA A 129 -0.35 14.09 1.70
C ALA A 129 0.68 14.97 0.98
N GLU A 130 1.77 14.39 0.49
CA GLU A 130 2.78 15.11 -0.29
C GLU A 130 2.23 15.61 -1.63
N SER A 131 1.33 14.86 -2.27
CA SER A 131 0.66 15.30 -3.48
C SER A 131 -0.21 16.54 -3.23
N ALA A 132 -0.85 16.63 -2.06
CA ALA A 132 -1.62 17.80 -1.64
C ALA A 132 -0.73 19.00 -1.28
N ARG A 133 0.42 18.74 -0.65
CA ARG A 133 1.42 19.79 -0.36
C ARG A 133 2.03 20.37 -1.65
N GLY A 134 2.16 19.53 -2.68
CA GLY A 134 2.92 19.87 -3.89
C GLY A 134 4.44 19.70 -3.73
N GLY A 135 5.15 19.86 -4.85
CA GLY A 135 6.61 19.66 -4.91
C GLY A 135 7.03 18.19 -5.04
N PRO A 136 8.31 17.88 -4.83
CA PRO A 136 8.83 16.53 -5.01
C PRO A 136 8.33 15.58 -3.91
N LEU A 137 8.11 14.33 -4.29
CA LEU A 137 7.81 13.25 -3.35
C LEU A 137 9.10 12.82 -2.62
N SER A 138 8.99 12.49 -1.35
CA SER A 138 10.06 11.82 -0.61
C SER A 138 10.33 10.44 -1.21
N PRO A 139 11.60 10.02 -1.29
CA PRO A 139 11.94 8.74 -1.92
C PRO A 139 11.39 7.55 -1.12
N VAL A 140 10.99 6.50 -1.83
CA VAL A 140 10.71 5.18 -1.28
C VAL A 140 11.87 4.25 -1.63
N SER A 141 12.45 3.57 -0.66
CA SER A 141 13.56 2.64 -0.95
C SER A 141 13.11 1.51 -1.87
N SER A 142 13.99 1.05 -2.77
CA SER A 142 13.67 -0.06 -3.69
C SER A 142 13.24 -1.32 -2.95
N ALA A 143 13.84 -1.62 -1.79
CA ALA A 143 13.45 -2.77 -0.96
C ALA A 143 12.01 -2.66 -0.44
N HIS A 144 11.60 -1.47 0.04
CA HIS A 144 10.24 -1.21 0.50
C HIS A 144 9.25 -1.23 -0.67
N ALA A 145 9.60 -0.62 -1.79
CA ALA A 145 8.76 -0.61 -2.99
C ALA A 145 8.52 -2.02 -3.54
N VAL A 146 9.58 -2.85 -3.65
CA VAL A 146 9.49 -4.26 -4.07
C VAL A 146 8.59 -5.06 -3.13
N ASP A 147 8.73 -4.87 -1.81
CA ASP A 147 7.88 -5.53 -0.82
C ASP A 147 6.41 -5.09 -0.96
N GLY A 148 6.14 -3.81 -1.17
CA GLY A 148 4.78 -3.29 -1.35
C GLY A 148 4.12 -3.72 -2.67
N ILE A 149 4.89 -3.89 -3.75
CA ILE A 149 4.39 -4.50 -4.99
C ILE A 149 3.99 -5.96 -4.71
N ASP A 150 4.82 -6.70 -3.98
CA ASP A 150 4.53 -8.10 -3.64
C ASP A 150 3.27 -8.21 -2.75
N GLU A 151 3.10 -7.31 -1.77
CA GLU A 151 1.88 -7.25 -0.96
C GLU A 151 0.63 -6.98 -1.81
N LEU A 152 0.70 -6.01 -2.72
CA LEU A 152 -0.42 -5.67 -3.60
C LEU A 152 -0.81 -6.84 -4.50
N LEU A 153 0.17 -7.40 -5.22
CA LEU A 153 -0.08 -8.43 -6.23
C LEU A 153 -0.47 -9.77 -5.63
N ARG A 154 0.19 -10.21 -4.56
CA ARG A 154 0.03 -11.53 -3.95
C ARG A 154 -0.87 -11.53 -2.71
N GLY A 155 -1.08 -10.38 -2.09
CA GLY A 155 -2.00 -10.20 -0.96
C GLY A 155 -3.36 -9.70 -1.43
N PHE A 156 -3.44 -8.46 -1.90
CA PHE A 156 -4.72 -7.82 -2.23
C PHE A 156 -5.39 -8.43 -3.46
N HIS A 157 -4.66 -8.54 -4.58
CA HIS A 157 -5.26 -8.97 -5.85
C HIS A 157 -5.46 -10.48 -5.96
N ALA A 158 -4.80 -11.29 -5.15
CA ALA A 158 -5.08 -12.73 -5.07
C ALA A 158 -6.45 -13.06 -4.41
N ARG A 159 -7.13 -12.06 -3.84
CA ARG A 159 -8.39 -12.27 -3.12
C ARG A 159 -9.60 -12.26 -4.06
N PRO A 160 -10.70 -12.95 -3.70
CA PRO A 160 -11.96 -12.92 -4.47
C PRO A 160 -12.52 -11.51 -4.69
N LYS A 161 -12.25 -10.56 -3.77
CA LYS A 161 -12.66 -9.15 -3.87
C LYS A 161 -11.94 -8.36 -4.98
N SER A 162 -10.82 -8.86 -5.53
CA SER A 162 -10.16 -8.20 -6.67
C SER A 162 -11.12 -8.06 -7.84
N ARG A 163 -11.14 -6.90 -8.48
CA ARG A 163 -11.95 -6.63 -9.67
C ARG A 163 -11.15 -6.82 -10.97
N VAL A 164 -9.86 -7.06 -10.87
CA VAL A 164 -9.00 -7.29 -12.03
C VAL A 164 -9.33 -8.66 -12.61
N ARG A 165 -10.00 -8.70 -13.76
CA ARG A 165 -10.44 -9.92 -14.45
C ARG A 165 -10.30 -9.74 -15.96
N THR A 166 -10.15 -10.85 -16.68
CA THR A 166 -10.19 -10.92 -18.15
C THR A 166 -11.06 -12.09 -18.58
N ASP A 167 -11.78 -11.93 -19.69
CA ASP A 167 -12.66 -12.99 -20.22
C ASP A 167 -11.88 -14.20 -20.76
N ALA A 168 -10.64 -13.98 -21.19
CA ALA A 168 -9.73 -15.03 -21.64
C ALA A 168 -8.41 -14.93 -20.87
N PRO A 169 -7.66 -16.03 -20.71
CA PRO A 169 -6.36 -16.01 -20.00
C PRO A 169 -5.40 -15.00 -20.63
N ARG A 170 -4.83 -14.14 -19.79
CA ARG A 170 -3.84 -13.12 -20.18
C ARG A 170 -2.71 -13.08 -19.16
N THR A 171 -1.57 -12.55 -19.58
CA THR A 171 -0.38 -12.44 -18.76
C THR A 171 0.12 -10.99 -18.72
N LEU A 172 0.29 -10.47 -17.50
CA LEU A 172 0.90 -9.18 -17.24
C LEU A 172 2.20 -9.38 -16.48
N ARG A 173 3.30 -8.80 -16.97
CA ARG A 173 4.58 -8.77 -16.27
C ARG A 173 4.80 -7.41 -15.64
N VAL A 174 5.29 -7.40 -14.41
CA VAL A 174 5.79 -6.21 -13.71
C VAL A 174 7.27 -6.40 -13.47
N ARG A 175 8.12 -5.50 -13.97
CA ARG A 175 9.58 -5.59 -13.90
C ARG A 175 10.18 -4.32 -13.31
N ALA A 176 10.84 -4.43 -12.16
CA ALA A 176 11.65 -3.35 -11.62
C ALA A 176 13.00 -3.27 -12.34
N THR A 177 13.36 -2.09 -12.86
CA THR A 177 14.57 -1.89 -13.66
C THR A 177 15.81 -1.57 -12.84
N ASP A 178 15.62 -1.22 -11.57
CA ASP A 178 16.65 -0.88 -10.59
C ASP A 178 16.93 -2.02 -9.59
N THR A 179 16.24 -3.17 -9.76
CA THR A 179 16.41 -4.40 -8.98
C THR A 179 16.18 -5.61 -9.88
N ASP A 180 16.42 -6.83 -9.36
CA ASP A 180 16.11 -8.08 -10.07
C ASP A 180 14.66 -8.55 -9.88
N ALA A 181 13.79 -7.71 -9.30
CA ALA A 181 12.42 -8.11 -8.96
C ALA A 181 11.52 -8.11 -10.19
N VAL A 182 10.92 -9.27 -10.46
CA VAL A 182 9.98 -9.47 -11.57
C VAL A 182 8.79 -10.28 -11.05
N TRP A 183 7.59 -9.90 -11.48
CA TRP A 183 6.36 -10.66 -11.21
C TRP A 183 5.64 -10.97 -12.52
N THR A 184 5.13 -12.19 -12.63
CA THR A 184 4.22 -12.59 -13.70
C THR A 184 2.83 -12.80 -13.09
N VAL A 185 1.87 -11.97 -13.53
CA VAL A 185 0.47 -11.99 -13.10
C VAL A 185 -0.36 -12.67 -14.18
N ARG A 186 -0.99 -13.79 -13.85
CA ARG A 186 -1.95 -14.48 -14.71
C ARG A 186 -3.34 -13.93 -14.41
N LEU A 187 -4.00 -13.43 -15.44
CA LEU A 187 -5.36 -12.88 -15.39
C LEU A 187 -6.33 -13.81 -16.10
N SER A 188 -7.52 -13.94 -15.57
CA SER A 188 -8.61 -14.75 -16.12
C SER A 188 -9.94 -14.27 -15.51
N THR A 189 -10.98 -15.06 -15.59
CA THR A 189 -12.24 -14.88 -14.86
C THR A 189 -12.09 -15.11 -13.35
N GLU A 190 -11.01 -15.77 -12.92
CA GLU A 190 -10.67 -16.00 -11.50
C GLU A 190 -9.79 -14.86 -10.95
N PRO A 191 -9.59 -14.77 -9.61
CA PRO A 191 -8.64 -13.83 -9.02
C PRO A 191 -7.25 -13.92 -9.65
N PRO A 192 -6.53 -12.80 -9.82
CA PRO A 192 -5.17 -12.81 -10.32
C PRO A 192 -4.26 -13.78 -9.56
N ALA A 193 -3.50 -14.58 -10.30
CA ALA A 193 -2.48 -15.46 -9.73
C ALA A 193 -1.09 -14.91 -10.07
N THR A 194 -0.33 -14.52 -9.04
CA THR A 194 0.97 -13.88 -9.21
C THR A 194 2.09 -14.79 -8.75
N VAL A 195 3.09 -14.95 -9.61
CA VAL A 195 4.38 -15.57 -9.29
C VAL A 195 5.44 -14.48 -9.29
N ARG A 196 6.27 -14.44 -8.26
CA ARG A 196 7.51 -13.68 -8.27
C ARG A 196 8.60 -14.58 -8.84
N GLU A 197 9.28 -14.09 -9.86
CA GLU A 197 10.33 -14.83 -10.53
C GLU A 197 11.65 -14.74 -9.75
N ASP A 198 12.37 -15.83 -9.67
CA ASP A 198 13.67 -15.90 -8.98
C ASP A 198 14.81 -15.81 -10.01
N GLY A 199 15.51 -14.67 -10.02
CA GLY A 199 16.74 -14.48 -10.78
C GLY A 199 16.57 -14.14 -12.28
N PRO A 200 17.70 -14.06 -13.02
CA PRO A 200 17.77 -13.54 -14.39
C PRO A 200 17.41 -14.56 -15.47
N ALA A 201 16.53 -15.52 -15.21
CA ALA A 201 16.12 -16.51 -16.21
C ALA A 201 15.46 -15.84 -17.41
N GLU A 202 15.65 -16.42 -18.60
CA GLU A 202 14.91 -16.02 -19.79
C GLU A 202 13.41 -16.33 -19.57
N LEU A 203 12.62 -15.27 -19.39
CA LEU A 203 11.20 -15.42 -19.07
C LEU A 203 10.38 -15.55 -20.36
N PRO A 204 9.31 -16.37 -20.38
CA PRO A 204 8.48 -16.55 -21.55
C PRO A 204 7.82 -15.23 -21.96
N PRO A 205 7.44 -15.05 -23.25
CA PRO A 205 6.68 -13.89 -23.69
C PRO A 205 5.40 -13.71 -22.86
N VAL A 206 4.98 -12.44 -22.71
CA VAL A 206 3.75 -12.05 -22.01
C VAL A 206 2.91 -11.12 -22.89
N ASP A 207 1.62 -10.99 -22.58
CA ASP A 207 0.72 -10.12 -23.34
C ASP A 207 1.04 -8.64 -23.12
N CYS A 208 1.44 -8.26 -21.89
CA CYS A 208 1.82 -6.90 -21.54
C CYS A 208 2.93 -6.92 -20.49
N GLU A 209 3.88 -5.99 -20.58
CA GLU A 209 4.88 -5.76 -19.55
C GLU A 209 4.85 -4.28 -19.11
N LEU A 210 4.86 -4.05 -17.79
CA LEU A 210 5.05 -2.75 -17.13
C LEU A 210 6.45 -2.73 -16.54
N SER A 211 7.29 -1.79 -16.96
CA SER A 211 8.65 -1.67 -16.43
C SER A 211 9.00 -0.22 -16.09
N ALA A 212 9.64 -0.05 -14.95
CA ALA A 212 10.17 1.21 -14.41
C ALA A 212 11.01 0.91 -13.16
N THR A 213 11.47 1.94 -12.44
CA THR A 213 12.07 1.73 -11.11
C THR A 213 11.06 1.12 -10.14
N ALA A 214 11.52 0.42 -9.11
CA ALA A 214 10.65 -0.18 -8.11
C ALA A 214 9.70 0.84 -7.47
N GLN A 215 10.19 2.05 -7.17
CA GLN A 215 9.37 3.14 -6.65
C GLN A 215 8.26 3.57 -7.61
N GLU A 216 8.59 3.79 -8.89
CA GLU A 216 7.59 4.20 -9.88
C GLU A 216 6.52 3.13 -10.10
N LEU A 217 6.92 1.86 -10.17
CA LEU A 217 5.99 0.72 -10.25
C LEU A 217 5.09 0.65 -9.02
N TYR A 218 5.67 0.76 -7.82
CA TYR A 218 4.91 0.72 -6.56
C TYR A 218 3.83 1.80 -6.56
N LEU A 219 4.20 3.03 -6.85
CA LEU A 219 3.26 4.16 -6.86
C LEU A 219 2.22 4.06 -8.00
N ALA A 220 2.64 3.60 -9.19
CA ALA A 220 1.71 3.46 -10.32
C ALA A 220 0.72 2.32 -10.10
N LEU A 221 1.14 1.19 -9.56
CA LEU A 221 0.27 0.05 -9.27
C LEU A 221 -0.73 0.36 -8.14
N TRP A 222 -0.36 1.22 -7.19
CA TRP A 222 -1.27 1.80 -6.18
C TRP A 222 -2.05 3.01 -6.69
N ASN A 223 -2.00 3.31 -7.99
CA ASN A 223 -2.72 4.43 -8.61
C ASN A 223 -2.27 5.84 -8.18
N ARG A 224 -1.05 6.02 -7.69
CA ARG A 224 -0.47 7.32 -7.28
C ARG A 224 0.39 7.97 -8.35
N LEU A 225 0.80 7.21 -9.38
CA LEU A 225 1.39 7.73 -10.60
C LEU A 225 0.58 7.29 -11.83
N PRO A 226 0.60 8.08 -12.93
CA PRO A 226 -0.06 7.69 -14.17
C PRO A 226 0.72 6.56 -14.88
N LEU A 227 0.03 5.80 -15.75
CA LEU A 227 0.69 4.77 -16.58
C LEU A 227 1.80 5.34 -17.49
N THR A 228 1.75 6.64 -17.81
CA THR A 228 2.77 7.32 -18.60
C THR A 228 4.12 7.46 -17.87
N ALA A 229 4.17 7.21 -16.58
CA ALA A 229 5.42 7.10 -15.81
C ALA A 229 6.13 5.76 -16.02
N LEU A 230 5.45 4.78 -16.64
CA LEU A 230 5.96 3.44 -16.88
C LEU A 230 6.27 3.23 -18.37
N THR A 231 7.23 2.37 -18.67
CA THR A 231 7.37 1.76 -19.99
C THR A 231 6.38 0.61 -20.11
N VAL A 232 5.46 0.72 -21.07
CA VAL A 232 4.46 -0.31 -21.36
C VAL A 232 4.80 -0.96 -22.68
N THR A 233 5.03 -2.28 -22.70
CA THR A 233 5.26 -3.06 -23.93
C THR A 233 4.17 -4.12 -24.09
N GLY A 234 3.86 -4.51 -25.31
CA GLY A 234 2.77 -5.43 -25.64
C GLY A 234 1.42 -4.71 -25.68
N ASP A 235 0.37 -5.31 -25.08
CA ASP A 235 -1.00 -4.81 -25.14
C ASP A 235 -1.28 -3.69 -24.12
N PRO A 236 -1.37 -2.41 -24.54
CA PRO A 236 -1.68 -1.32 -23.62
C PRO A 236 -3.11 -1.38 -23.07
N GLY A 237 -4.01 -2.17 -23.69
CA GLY A 237 -5.36 -2.41 -23.16
C GLY A 237 -5.31 -3.13 -21.82
N LEU A 238 -4.38 -4.07 -21.66
CA LEU A 238 -4.21 -4.80 -20.39
C LEU A 238 -3.68 -3.90 -19.28
N ALA A 239 -2.77 -2.97 -19.58
CA ALA A 239 -2.30 -1.96 -18.63
C ALA A 239 -3.44 -1.04 -18.18
N ARG A 240 -4.31 -0.59 -19.11
CA ARG A 240 -5.49 0.21 -18.76
C ARG A 240 -6.49 -0.56 -17.92
N LEU A 241 -6.78 -1.82 -18.29
CA LEU A 241 -7.65 -2.71 -17.50
C LEU A 241 -7.17 -2.83 -16.06
N TRP A 242 -5.84 -3.02 -15.87
CA TRP A 242 -5.25 -3.00 -14.53
C TRP A 242 -5.56 -1.68 -13.81
N ARG A 243 -5.21 -0.54 -14.40
CA ARG A 243 -5.40 0.79 -13.82
C ARG A 243 -6.83 1.05 -13.35
N GLU A 244 -7.80 0.65 -14.16
CA GLU A 244 -9.23 0.91 -13.92
C GLU A 244 -9.82 -0.01 -12.84
N ASN A 245 -9.26 -1.21 -12.66
CA ASN A 245 -9.84 -2.24 -11.78
C ASN A 245 -9.00 -2.57 -10.56
N SER A 246 -7.77 -2.03 -10.43
CA SER A 246 -6.85 -2.36 -9.34
C SER A 246 -7.03 -1.51 -8.08
N SER A 247 -7.96 -0.55 -8.06
CA SER A 247 -8.20 0.26 -6.86
C SER A 247 -8.59 -0.61 -5.68
N VAL A 248 -7.84 -0.51 -4.60
CA VAL A 248 -8.17 -1.13 -3.32
C VAL A 248 -9.11 -0.18 -2.59
N THR A 249 -10.31 -0.64 -2.30
CA THR A 249 -11.31 0.10 -1.51
C THR A 249 -11.60 -0.69 -0.23
N TRP A 250 -11.64 0.00 0.88
CA TRP A 250 -12.08 -0.55 2.16
C TRP A 250 -13.61 -0.47 2.22
N SER A 251 -14.28 -1.59 1.99
CA SER A 251 -15.73 -1.73 2.15
C SER A 251 -16.06 -3.13 2.66
#